data_9ed5ad8b76c17aeda65085ec5c77a3a1
#
_entry.id   9ed5ad8b76c17aeda65085ec5c77a3a1
#
_cell.length_a   1.000
_cell.length_b   1.000
_cell.length_c   1.000
_cell.angle_alpha   90.00
_cell.angle_beta   90.00
_cell.angle_gamma   90.00
#
_symmetry.space_group_name_H-M   'P 1'
#
loop_
_entity.id
_entity.type
_entity.pdbx_description
1 polymer ?
#
loop_
_entity_poly.entity_id
_entity_poly.type
_entity_poly.pdbx_seq_one_letter_code
_entity_poly.pdbx_strand_id
1 'polypeptide(L)'
;MSYYRTFNSYLREIFGERVYRVPLDAGLTCPNRDGTKVFGGCTFCDERGSGAPTIKTALSIKNQLETGIARIRHRFKAHKFLAYFQAFTNTYAPEGILKELYDVGLDHPDVVGLCIGTRPDCLDENILDLLSVYHERTFLFLEVGVQTIHNRTLEAINRGHTAEEFFDAVERAQKRNFRLATHLIFGLPGESEADMMETVRAIAPLKLEALKIHQLCIYKGTPMEADYLAGRLPLLEEDQYVRLVADALELIPEETVIMRLVAEGSRDEIIAPEWCFEKDRIMQKIEAELERRGTKQGSRYAELAVKA
;
A
#
# COMPACT_ATOMS: atom_id res chain seq x y z
N MET A 1 -12.40 -22.08 6.14
CA MET A 1 -11.70 -21.12 7.03
C MET A 1 -10.88 -20.18 6.15
N SER A 2 -10.71 -18.91 6.50
CA SER A 2 -9.82 -18.01 5.74
C SER A 2 -8.37 -18.31 6.12
N TYR A 3 -7.46 -18.38 5.13
CA TYR A 3 -6.04 -18.62 5.37
C TYR A 3 -5.30 -17.40 5.94
N TYR A 4 -5.89 -16.22 5.82
CA TYR A 4 -5.34 -14.95 6.34
C TYR A 4 -6.46 -13.97 6.67
N ARG A 5 -6.17 -12.98 7.53
CA ARG A 5 -7.09 -11.92 7.94
C ARG A 5 -7.22 -10.86 6.86
N THR A 6 -8.37 -10.77 6.21
CA THR A 6 -8.59 -9.83 5.12
C THR A 6 -9.01 -8.45 5.62
N PHE A 7 -8.71 -7.39 4.83
CA PHE A 7 -9.16 -6.03 5.15
C PHE A 7 -10.68 -5.89 5.17
N ASN A 8 -11.38 -6.65 4.34
CA ASN A 8 -12.84 -6.64 4.32
C ASN A 8 -13.45 -7.26 5.60
N SER A 9 -12.88 -8.36 6.13
CA SER A 9 -13.33 -8.92 7.41
C SER A 9 -13.06 -7.96 8.56
N TYR A 10 -11.87 -7.37 8.60
CA TYR A 10 -11.48 -6.37 9.58
C TYR A 10 -12.42 -5.15 9.63
N LEU A 11 -12.74 -4.57 8.46
CA LEU A 11 -13.67 -3.44 8.42
C LEU A 11 -15.08 -3.84 8.83
N ARG A 12 -15.53 -5.07 8.54
CA ARG A 12 -16.81 -5.57 9.03
C ARG A 12 -16.85 -5.77 10.53
N GLU A 13 -15.76 -6.18 11.14
CA GLU A 13 -15.64 -6.30 12.62
C GLU A 13 -15.82 -4.91 13.27
N ILE A 14 -15.27 -3.84 12.66
CA ILE A 14 -15.34 -2.48 13.21
C ILE A 14 -16.68 -1.81 12.92
N PHE A 15 -17.20 -1.91 11.71
CA PHE A 15 -18.35 -1.12 11.24
C PHE A 15 -19.66 -1.89 11.15
N GLY A 16 -19.66 -3.20 11.40
CA GLY A 16 -20.84 -4.09 11.31
C GLY A 16 -21.26 -4.44 9.88
N GLU A 17 -20.68 -3.81 8.86
CA GLU A 17 -20.99 -4.02 7.44
C GLU A 17 -19.77 -3.83 6.54
N ARG A 18 -19.92 -4.06 5.25
CA ARG A 18 -18.86 -3.80 4.27
C ARG A 18 -18.61 -2.31 4.12
N VAL A 19 -17.34 -1.92 4.22
CA VAL A 19 -16.86 -0.58 3.95
C VAL A 19 -15.93 -0.61 2.75
N TYR A 20 -16.11 0.35 1.83
CA TYR A 20 -15.34 0.41 0.60
C TYR A 20 -14.48 1.67 0.57
N ARG A 21 -13.26 1.54 0.05
CA ARG A 21 -12.40 2.70 -0.18
C ARG A 21 -12.79 3.40 -1.47
N VAL A 22 -12.90 4.71 -1.43
CA VAL A 22 -13.05 5.58 -2.60
C VAL A 22 -11.71 6.24 -2.85
N PRO A 23 -10.96 5.83 -3.88
CA PRO A 23 -9.66 6.42 -4.18
C PRO A 23 -9.83 7.86 -4.69
N LEU A 24 -8.99 8.75 -4.15
CA LEU A 24 -8.96 10.18 -4.42
C LEU A 24 -7.57 10.61 -4.84
N ASP A 25 -7.49 11.56 -5.73
CA ASP A 25 -6.29 12.32 -6.06
C ASP A 25 -6.47 13.76 -5.57
N ALA A 26 -5.65 14.15 -4.61
CA ALA A 26 -5.68 15.47 -4.01
C ALA A 26 -4.96 16.55 -4.85
N GLY A 27 -4.40 16.19 -5.99
CA GLY A 27 -3.58 17.09 -6.82
C GLY A 27 -2.24 17.44 -6.15
N LEU A 28 -1.82 16.66 -5.16
CA LEU A 28 -0.54 16.84 -4.48
C LEU A 28 0.59 16.26 -5.33
N THR A 29 1.83 16.55 -4.93
CA THR A 29 3.03 16.02 -5.58
C THR A 29 3.79 15.06 -4.65
N CYS A 30 5.03 14.79 -4.98
CA CYS A 30 5.93 13.94 -4.23
C CYS A 30 7.32 14.59 -4.20
N PRO A 31 8.06 14.56 -3.06
CA PRO A 31 9.41 15.13 -2.97
C PRO A 31 10.42 14.50 -3.93
N ASN A 32 10.09 13.32 -4.50
CA ASN A 32 10.90 12.70 -5.56
C ASN A 32 10.59 13.25 -6.96
N ARG A 33 9.57 14.08 -7.13
CA ARG A 33 9.17 14.61 -8.42
C ARG A 33 9.46 16.09 -8.57
N ASP A 34 9.29 16.86 -7.52
CA ASP A 34 9.53 18.32 -7.52
C ASP A 34 11.00 18.70 -7.26
N GLY A 35 11.86 17.71 -7.01
CA GLY A 35 13.29 17.90 -6.79
C GLY A 35 13.68 18.24 -5.35
N THR A 36 12.76 18.21 -4.41
CA THR A 36 13.07 18.47 -2.99
C THR A 36 14.01 17.41 -2.42
N LYS A 37 13.79 16.14 -2.78
CA LYS A 37 14.68 15.00 -2.42
C LYS A 37 15.48 14.54 -3.63
N VAL A 38 14.79 14.08 -4.68
CA VAL A 38 15.37 13.62 -5.95
C VAL A 38 14.45 14.03 -7.09
N PHE A 39 14.90 13.90 -8.33
CA PHE A 39 14.11 14.18 -9.52
C PHE A 39 13.59 12.91 -10.19
N GLY A 40 12.54 13.03 -11.01
CA GLY A 40 12.04 12.00 -11.91
C GLY A 40 11.06 11.00 -11.29
N GLY A 41 10.86 11.02 -9.98
CA GLY A 41 10.00 10.07 -9.28
C GLY A 41 10.67 8.70 -9.07
N CYS A 42 9.96 7.80 -8.40
CA CYS A 42 10.41 6.41 -8.30
C CYS A 42 10.34 5.74 -9.67
N THR A 43 11.32 4.89 -10.00
CA THR A 43 11.47 4.31 -11.35
C THR A 43 10.29 3.38 -11.76
N PHE A 44 9.52 2.89 -10.80
CA PHE A 44 8.32 2.07 -11.00
C PHE A 44 7.00 2.86 -11.00
N CYS A 45 7.04 4.17 -10.70
CA CYS A 45 5.83 4.96 -10.47
C CYS A 45 5.43 5.73 -11.73
N ASP A 46 4.21 5.50 -12.22
CA ASP A 46 3.65 6.19 -13.37
C ASP A 46 3.42 7.70 -13.12
N GLU A 47 3.05 8.44 -14.18
CA GLU A 47 2.81 9.87 -14.11
C GLU A 47 1.67 10.25 -13.15
N ARG A 48 0.75 9.33 -12.84
CA ARG A 48 -0.39 9.52 -11.93
C ARG A 48 -0.04 9.23 -10.48
N GLY A 49 1.23 9.01 -10.13
CA GLY A 49 1.66 8.76 -8.76
C GLY A 49 1.07 7.48 -8.15
N SER A 50 0.92 6.43 -8.95
CA SER A 50 0.27 5.16 -8.58
C SER A 50 -1.21 5.34 -8.18
N GLY A 51 -1.86 6.38 -8.71
CA GLY A 51 -3.30 6.61 -8.53
C GLY A 51 -4.13 5.54 -9.23
N ALA A 52 -5.29 5.20 -8.64
CA ALA A 52 -6.19 4.21 -9.24
C ALA A 52 -6.71 4.70 -10.61
N PRO A 53 -6.84 3.81 -11.63
CA PRO A 53 -7.31 4.19 -12.96
C PRO A 53 -8.70 4.85 -12.98
N THR A 54 -9.46 4.66 -11.92
CA THR A 54 -10.81 5.20 -11.79
C THR A 54 -10.85 6.64 -11.25
N ILE A 55 -9.72 7.22 -10.87
CA ILE A 55 -9.63 8.60 -10.41
C ILE A 55 -9.69 9.54 -11.61
N LYS A 56 -10.54 10.58 -11.49
CA LYS A 56 -10.63 11.66 -12.45
C LYS A 56 -10.00 12.92 -11.85
N THR A 57 -8.72 13.10 -12.07
CA THR A 57 -7.89 14.16 -11.48
C THR A 57 -8.39 15.59 -11.77
N ALA A 58 -9.10 15.79 -12.88
CA ALA A 58 -9.71 17.10 -13.22
C ALA A 58 -10.89 17.50 -12.33
N LEU A 59 -11.39 16.59 -11.46
CA LEU A 59 -12.50 16.85 -10.56
C LEU A 59 -11.99 17.28 -9.18
N SER A 60 -12.75 18.14 -8.49
CA SER A 60 -12.53 18.42 -7.06
C SER A 60 -12.66 17.14 -6.22
N ILE A 61 -12.02 17.11 -5.03
CA ILE A 61 -12.12 15.99 -4.09
C ILE A 61 -13.59 15.61 -3.81
N LYS A 62 -14.45 16.62 -3.59
CA LYS A 62 -15.88 16.39 -3.39
C LYS A 62 -16.50 15.63 -4.56
N ASN A 63 -16.28 16.08 -5.79
CA ASN A 63 -16.85 15.45 -6.98
C ASN A 63 -16.24 14.04 -7.25
N GLN A 64 -14.96 13.84 -6.97
CA GLN A 64 -14.33 12.53 -7.04
C GLN A 64 -14.99 11.57 -6.05
N LEU A 65 -15.21 12.02 -4.81
CA LEU A 65 -15.83 11.26 -3.74
C LEU A 65 -17.27 10.88 -4.09
N GLU A 66 -18.11 11.85 -4.47
CA GLU A 66 -19.50 11.62 -4.86
C GLU A 66 -19.63 10.64 -6.03
N THR A 67 -18.82 10.85 -7.07
CA THR A 67 -18.80 9.94 -8.25
C THR A 67 -18.33 8.53 -7.87
N GLY A 68 -17.29 8.43 -7.05
CA GLY A 68 -16.75 7.16 -6.57
C GLY A 68 -17.77 6.41 -5.71
N ILE A 69 -18.41 7.07 -4.77
CA ILE A 69 -19.48 6.54 -3.92
C ILE A 69 -20.64 6.02 -4.79
N ALA A 70 -21.15 6.84 -5.70
CA ALA A 70 -22.27 6.47 -6.58
C ALA A 70 -21.94 5.18 -7.37
N ARG A 71 -20.76 5.10 -7.96
CA ARG A 71 -20.28 3.93 -8.71
C ARG A 71 -20.19 2.67 -7.84
N ILE A 72 -19.57 2.77 -6.67
CA ILE A 72 -19.38 1.64 -5.75
C ILE A 72 -20.72 1.19 -5.18
N ARG A 73 -21.57 2.12 -4.78
CA ARG A 73 -22.93 1.86 -4.30
C ARG A 73 -23.76 1.12 -5.32
N HIS A 74 -23.73 1.56 -6.58
CA HIS A 74 -24.47 0.89 -7.66
C HIS A 74 -24.02 -0.56 -7.84
N ARG A 75 -22.67 -0.80 -7.84
CA ARG A 75 -22.09 -2.12 -8.11
C ARG A 75 -22.22 -3.09 -6.93
N PHE A 76 -22.00 -2.62 -5.69
CA PHE A 76 -21.80 -3.47 -4.52
C PHE A 76 -22.86 -3.28 -3.43
N LYS A 77 -23.85 -2.39 -3.62
CA LYS A 77 -24.87 -2.01 -2.63
C LYS A 77 -24.25 -1.57 -1.30
N ALA A 78 -23.15 -0.82 -1.39
CA ALA A 78 -22.39 -0.33 -0.24
C ALA A 78 -23.05 0.91 0.39
N HIS A 79 -22.94 1.03 1.72
CA HIS A 79 -23.49 2.15 2.48
C HIS A 79 -22.42 2.97 3.21
N LYS A 80 -21.27 2.36 3.55
CA LYS A 80 -20.15 3.03 4.23
C LYS A 80 -18.90 3.06 3.38
N PHE A 81 -18.16 4.16 3.47
CA PHE A 81 -17.00 4.41 2.64
C PHE A 81 -15.84 4.99 3.46
N LEU A 82 -14.61 4.74 3.01
CA LEU A 82 -13.41 5.43 3.45
C LEU A 82 -12.92 6.33 2.31
N ALA A 83 -12.69 7.61 2.57
CA ALA A 83 -12.01 8.48 1.63
C ALA A 83 -10.53 8.09 1.59
N TYR A 84 -10.04 7.64 0.43
CA TYR A 84 -8.70 7.11 0.30
C TYR A 84 -7.82 8.02 -0.56
N PHE A 85 -7.06 8.87 0.08
CA PHE A 85 -6.02 9.71 -0.53
C PHE A 85 -4.86 8.80 -0.95
N GLN A 86 -4.83 8.46 -2.24
CA GLN A 86 -3.95 7.40 -2.75
C GLN A 86 -2.82 7.93 -3.61
N ALA A 87 -3.11 8.83 -4.56
CA ALA A 87 -2.13 9.30 -5.52
C ALA A 87 -1.03 10.14 -4.87
N PHE A 88 0.23 9.92 -5.27
CA PHE A 88 1.40 10.65 -4.78
C PHE A 88 1.65 10.53 -3.27
N THR A 89 1.96 11.66 -2.59
CA THR A 89 2.30 11.71 -1.17
C THR A 89 1.34 12.65 -0.44
N ASN A 90 0.37 12.07 0.24
CA ASN A 90 -0.79 12.82 0.74
C ASN A 90 -0.58 13.47 2.12
N THR A 91 0.65 13.60 2.55
CA THR A 91 1.10 14.41 3.70
C THR A 91 2.13 15.45 3.27
N TYR A 92 2.41 15.56 1.97
CA TYR A 92 3.41 16.48 1.42
C TYR A 92 2.75 17.74 0.88
N ALA A 93 2.27 18.58 1.80
CA ALA A 93 1.75 19.92 1.54
C ALA A 93 1.69 20.72 2.86
N PRO A 94 1.52 22.06 2.82
CA PRO A 94 1.27 22.84 4.03
C PRO A 94 0.04 22.33 4.80
N GLU A 95 0.13 22.33 6.14
CA GLU A 95 -0.92 21.81 7.04
C GLU A 95 -2.32 22.33 6.72
N GLY A 96 -2.45 23.64 6.42
CA GLY A 96 -3.73 24.24 6.07
C GLY A 96 -4.38 23.61 4.85
N ILE A 97 -3.58 23.29 3.82
CA ILE A 97 -4.05 22.60 2.61
C ILE A 97 -4.44 21.16 2.93
N LEU A 98 -3.63 20.43 3.70
CA LEU A 98 -3.94 19.06 4.10
C LEU A 98 -5.24 19.02 4.91
N LYS A 99 -5.41 19.96 5.84
CA LYS A 99 -6.63 20.10 6.63
C LYS A 99 -7.86 20.30 5.76
N GLU A 100 -7.83 21.23 4.80
CA GLU A 100 -8.93 21.45 3.87
C GLU A 100 -9.28 20.20 3.08
N LEU A 101 -8.27 19.50 2.55
CA LEU A 101 -8.45 18.26 1.77
C LEU A 101 -9.07 17.13 2.61
N TYR A 102 -8.59 16.93 3.83
CA TYR A 102 -9.13 15.88 4.72
C TYR A 102 -10.52 16.20 5.23
N ASP A 103 -10.81 17.47 5.57
CA ASP A 103 -12.15 17.92 5.96
C ASP A 103 -13.16 17.71 4.82
N VAL A 104 -12.81 18.07 3.57
CA VAL A 104 -13.65 17.78 2.40
C VAL A 104 -13.82 16.27 2.17
N GLY A 105 -12.78 15.48 2.42
CA GLY A 105 -12.85 14.02 2.35
C GLY A 105 -13.85 13.41 3.36
N LEU A 106 -14.09 14.07 4.48
CA LEU A 106 -15.01 13.66 5.55
C LEU A 106 -16.40 14.30 5.46
N ASP A 107 -16.64 15.26 4.56
CA ASP A 107 -17.91 16.02 4.48
C ASP A 107 -19.11 15.19 3.98
N HIS A 108 -18.89 13.99 3.45
CA HIS A 108 -19.98 13.13 3.00
C HIS A 108 -20.49 12.23 4.15
N PRO A 109 -21.82 12.18 4.41
CA PRO A 109 -22.41 11.49 5.58
C PRO A 109 -22.12 9.97 5.63
N ASP A 110 -21.87 9.33 4.49
CA ASP A 110 -21.59 7.90 4.43
C ASP A 110 -20.09 7.60 4.49
N VAL A 111 -19.23 8.61 4.63
CA VAL A 111 -17.79 8.43 4.85
C VAL A 111 -17.51 8.28 6.33
N VAL A 112 -16.97 7.13 6.70
CA VAL A 112 -16.71 6.74 8.10
C VAL A 112 -15.25 6.89 8.50
N GLY A 113 -14.39 7.41 7.61
CA GLY A 113 -12.98 7.64 7.91
C GLY A 113 -12.11 7.89 6.69
N LEU A 114 -10.83 8.04 6.98
CA LEU A 114 -9.77 8.34 6.02
C LEU A 114 -8.79 7.18 5.89
N CYS A 115 -8.30 6.94 4.67
CA CYS A 115 -7.06 6.23 4.41
C CYS A 115 -6.10 7.22 3.73
N ILE A 116 -4.88 7.36 4.23
CA ILE A 116 -3.91 8.31 3.73
C ILE A 116 -2.63 7.59 3.35
N GLY A 117 -2.33 7.56 2.04
CA GLY A 117 -1.09 7.01 1.51
C GLY A 117 0.02 8.05 1.52
N THR A 118 1.16 7.68 2.10
CA THR A 118 2.29 8.60 2.24
C THR A 118 3.64 7.89 2.22
N ARG A 119 4.69 8.67 2.40
CA ARG A 119 6.10 8.28 2.50
C ARG A 119 6.58 8.49 3.94
N PRO A 120 7.56 7.70 4.42
CA PRO A 120 8.08 7.86 5.77
C PRO A 120 8.72 9.24 6.02
N ASP A 121 9.46 9.75 5.03
CA ASP A 121 10.16 11.03 5.08
C ASP A 121 9.24 12.28 4.93
N CYS A 122 7.92 12.06 4.84
CA CYS A 122 6.88 13.11 4.84
C CYS A 122 5.96 13.01 6.06
N LEU A 123 6.48 12.50 7.17
CA LEU A 123 5.79 12.37 8.46
C LEU A 123 6.60 13.05 9.55
N ASP A 124 6.78 14.38 9.46
CA ASP A 124 7.35 15.15 10.55
C ASP A 124 6.37 15.30 11.73
N GLU A 125 6.82 15.90 12.83
CA GLU A 125 6.02 16.01 14.06
C GLU A 125 4.74 16.84 13.84
N ASN A 126 4.80 17.93 13.06
CA ASN A 126 3.63 18.76 12.78
C ASN A 126 2.57 17.99 11.99
N ILE A 127 2.99 17.20 11.02
CA ILE A 127 2.10 16.33 10.24
C ILE A 127 1.49 15.23 11.13
N LEU A 128 2.30 14.61 11.98
CA LEU A 128 1.80 13.63 12.93
C LEU A 128 0.80 14.23 13.93
N ASP A 129 1.02 15.47 14.38
CA ASP A 129 0.10 16.19 15.26
C ASP A 129 -1.21 16.53 14.53
N LEU A 130 -1.14 17.01 13.27
CA LEU A 130 -2.32 17.19 12.43
C LEU A 130 -3.12 15.87 12.29
N LEU A 131 -2.45 14.77 11.97
CA LEU A 131 -3.10 13.47 11.82
C LEU A 131 -3.70 12.95 13.13
N SER A 132 -3.14 13.31 14.30
CA SER A 132 -3.70 12.96 15.61
C SER A 132 -5.09 13.56 15.80
N VAL A 133 -5.31 14.80 15.36
CA VAL A 133 -6.64 15.43 15.40
C VAL A 133 -7.69 14.62 14.62
N TYR A 134 -7.30 14.06 13.46
CA TYR A 134 -8.20 13.21 12.67
C TYR A 134 -8.34 11.82 13.26
N HIS A 135 -7.27 11.26 13.83
CA HIS A 135 -7.32 9.96 14.50
C HIS A 135 -8.30 9.92 15.68
N GLU A 136 -8.41 11.02 16.43
CA GLU A 136 -9.36 11.16 17.53
C GLU A 136 -10.82 11.33 17.07
N ARG A 137 -11.04 11.92 15.87
CA ARG A 137 -12.36 12.26 15.35
C ARG A 137 -12.99 11.18 14.48
N THR A 138 -12.17 10.34 13.84
CA THR A 138 -12.65 9.40 12.83
C THR A 138 -11.75 8.16 12.75
N PHE A 139 -12.20 7.17 11.99
CA PHE A 139 -11.33 6.06 11.62
C PHE A 139 -10.24 6.55 10.67
N LEU A 140 -9.01 6.62 11.15
CA LEU A 140 -7.83 6.98 10.35
C LEU A 140 -6.96 5.75 10.12
N PHE A 141 -6.60 5.51 8.86
CA PHE A 141 -5.65 4.49 8.44
C PHE A 141 -4.50 5.16 7.69
N LEU A 142 -3.28 5.06 8.23
CA LEU A 142 -2.08 5.66 7.63
C LEU A 142 -1.27 4.58 6.91
N GLU A 143 -1.14 4.70 5.58
CA GLU A 143 -0.41 3.77 4.74
C GLU A 143 0.98 4.34 4.41
N VAL A 144 2.02 3.84 5.07
CA VAL A 144 3.40 4.29 4.91
C VAL A 144 4.16 3.33 4.01
N GLY A 145 4.53 3.79 2.81
CA GLY A 145 5.17 2.94 1.82
C GLY A 145 6.68 2.79 2.04
N VAL A 146 7.16 1.61 2.46
CA VAL A 146 8.59 1.29 2.55
C VAL A 146 9.11 0.67 1.25
N GLN A 147 8.40 -0.27 0.69
CA GLN A 147 8.68 -1.11 -0.48
C GLN A 147 9.67 -2.25 -0.17
N THR A 148 10.82 -1.95 0.40
CA THR A 148 11.88 -2.85 0.87
C THR A 148 12.67 -2.18 1.98
N ILE A 149 13.43 -2.94 2.76
CA ILE A 149 14.37 -2.42 3.78
C ILE A 149 15.80 -2.28 3.24
N HIS A 150 16.06 -2.69 2.01
CA HIS A 150 17.40 -2.65 1.43
C HIS A 150 17.70 -1.28 0.83
N ASN A 151 18.53 -0.46 1.50
CA ASN A 151 18.87 0.90 1.05
C ASN A 151 19.46 0.91 -0.37
N ARG A 152 20.26 -0.11 -0.75
CA ARG A 152 20.76 -0.27 -2.14
C ARG A 152 19.63 -0.34 -3.17
N THR A 153 18.55 -1.04 -2.83
CA THR A 153 17.37 -1.17 -3.69
C THR A 153 16.56 0.11 -3.70
N LEU A 154 16.35 0.74 -2.53
CA LEU A 154 15.66 2.04 -2.41
C LEU A 154 16.37 3.11 -3.25
N GLU A 155 17.70 3.14 -3.26
CA GLU A 155 18.49 4.01 -4.11
C GLU A 155 18.30 3.67 -5.60
N ALA A 156 18.42 2.39 -5.98
CA ALA A 156 18.28 1.92 -7.36
C ALA A 156 16.89 2.23 -7.94
N ILE A 157 15.84 2.21 -7.14
CA ILE A 157 14.47 2.57 -7.56
C ILE A 157 14.15 4.05 -7.38
N ASN A 158 15.14 4.89 -7.09
CA ASN A 158 14.99 6.33 -6.85
C ASN A 158 13.92 6.66 -5.79
N ARG A 159 13.91 5.89 -4.68
CA ARG A 159 12.86 6.05 -3.65
C ARG A 159 13.04 7.30 -2.80
N GLY A 160 14.29 7.77 -2.61
CA GLY A 160 14.64 9.03 -1.94
C GLY A 160 14.43 9.06 -0.43
N HIS A 161 14.13 7.93 0.20
CA HIS A 161 14.18 7.71 1.65
C HIS A 161 14.94 6.42 1.95
N THR A 162 15.35 6.24 3.20
CA THR A 162 16.04 5.04 3.69
C THR A 162 15.12 4.14 4.51
N ALA A 163 15.58 2.93 4.81
CA ALA A 163 14.89 2.01 5.72
C ALA A 163 14.82 2.59 7.15
N GLU A 164 15.89 3.28 7.60
CA GLU A 164 15.96 3.91 8.93
C GLU A 164 14.90 5.01 9.07
N GLU A 165 14.70 5.83 8.04
CA GLU A 165 13.63 6.84 8.03
C GLU A 165 12.25 6.19 8.12
N PHE A 166 12.06 5.01 7.54
CA PHE A 166 10.81 4.25 7.68
C PHE A 166 10.60 3.74 9.11
N PHE A 167 11.61 3.12 9.72
CA PHE A 167 11.49 2.61 11.08
C PHE A 167 11.23 3.73 12.09
N ASP A 168 11.92 4.87 11.97
CA ASP A 168 11.70 6.06 12.80
C ASP A 168 10.27 6.60 12.64
N ALA A 169 9.78 6.75 11.40
CA ALA A 169 8.43 7.23 11.14
C ALA A 169 7.36 6.29 11.73
N VAL A 170 7.56 4.97 11.61
CA VAL A 170 6.67 3.97 12.22
C VAL A 170 6.67 4.08 13.74
N GLU A 171 7.83 4.16 14.38
CA GLU A 171 7.94 4.29 15.83
C GLU A 171 7.23 5.55 16.34
N ARG A 172 7.44 6.71 15.70
CA ARG A 172 6.78 7.98 16.06
C ARG A 172 5.25 7.91 15.88
N ALA A 173 4.79 7.27 14.81
CA ALA A 173 3.37 7.09 14.55
C ALA A 173 2.73 6.07 15.52
N GLN A 174 3.44 5.00 15.90
CA GLN A 174 2.97 4.03 16.90
C GLN A 174 2.83 4.64 18.29
N LYS A 175 3.72 5.57 18.70
CA LYS A 175 3.60 6.35 19.95
C LYS A 175 2.30 7.18 20.02
N ARG A 176 1.69 7.48 18.86
CA ARG A 176 0.38 8.16 18.75
C ARG A 176 -0.80 7.18 18.53
N ASN A 177 -0.54 5.87 18.62
CA ASN A 177 -1.51 4.80 18.43
C ASN A 177 -2.22 4.82 17.06
N PHE A 178 -1.56 5.31 16.00
CA PHE A 178 -2.12 5.28 14.67
C PHE A 178 -2.29 3.83 14.15
N ARG A 179 -3.37 3.58 13.39
CA ARG A 179 -3.52 2.37 12.59
C ARG A 179 -2.61 2.48 11.39
N LEU A 180 -1.53 1.69 11.39
CA LEU A 180 -0.49 1.75 10.37
C LEU A 180 -0.59 0.58 9.41
N ALA A 181 -0.44 0.87 8.13
CA ALA A 181 -0.17 -0.12 7.10
C ALA A 181 1.14 0.19 6.38
N THR A 182 1.78 -0.84 5.83
CA THR A 182 2.90 -0.64 4.92
C THR A 182 2.72 -1.40 3.62
N HIS A 183 3.52 -1.02 2.62
CA HIS A 183 3.54 -1.66 1.30
C HIS A 183 4.90 -2.28 1.05
N LEU A 184 4.92 -3.55 0.62
CA LEU A 184 6.09 -4.27 0.14
C LEU A 184 5.91 -4.58 -1.35
N ILE A 185 6.99 -4.44 -2.11
CA ILE A 185 7.03 -4.82 -3.53
C ILE A 185 8.02 -5.97 -3.67
N PHE A 186 7.54 -7.12 -4.12
CA PHE A 186 8.39 -8.28 -4.42
C PHE A 186 8.87 -8.24 -5.87
N GLY A 187 10.13 -8.59 -6.08
CA GLY A 187 10.78 -8.58 -7.39
C GLY A 187 11.39 -7.23 -7.78
N LEU A 188 11.73 -6.38 -6.82
CA LEU A 188 12.49 -5.15 -7.07
C LEU A 188 13.87 -5.46 -7.66
N PRO A 189 14.44 -4.53 -8.48
CA PRO A 189 15.73 -4.74 -9.13
C PRO A 189 16.85 -5.12 -8.15
N GLY A 190 17.55 -6.19 -8.45
CA GLY A 190 18.71 -6.63 -7.67
C GLY A 190 18.37 -7.35 -6.35
N GLU A 191 17.10 -7.61 -6.06
CA GLU A 191 16.68 -8.39 -4.90
C GLU A 191 16.54 -9.88 -5.24
N SER A 192 17.13 -10.71 -4.38
CA SER A 192 16.90 -12.15 -4.33
C SER A 192 15.65 -12.48 -3.50
N GLU A 193 15.19 -13.72 -3.56
CA GLU A 193 14.14 -14.24 -2.66
C GLU A 193 14.50 -14.06 -1.17
N ALA A 194 15.79 -14.23 -0.83
CA ALA A 194 16.28 -14.04 0.52
C ALA A 194 16.14 -12.58 0.98
N ASP A 195 16.44 -11.60 0.12
CA ASP A 195 16.27 -10.16 0.41
C ASP A 195 14.80 -9.80 0.64
N MET A 196 13.89 -10.31 -0.21
CA MET A 196 12.45 -10.08 -0.03
C MET A 196 11.96 -10.66 1.29
N MET A 197 12.41 -11.85 1.66
CA MET A 197 12.05 -12.49 2.93
C MET A 197 12.73 -11.82 4.13
N GLU A 198 13.91 -11.22 3.97
CA GLU A 198 14.54 -10.39 5.00
C GLU A 198 13.69 -9.14 5.29
N THR A 199 13.17 -8.49 4.25
CA THR A 199 12.21 -7.39 4.39
C THR A 199 10.97 -7.83 5.19
N VAL A 200 10.38 -8.99 4.89
CA VAL A 200 9.24 -9.52 5.66
C VAL A 200 9.61 -9.74 7.12
N ARG A 201 10.77 -10.35 7.40
CA ARG A 201 11.23 -10.60 8.77
C ARG A 201 11.48 -9.33 9.57
N ALA A 202 11.92 -8.26 8.93
CA ALA A 202 12.14 -6.97 9.58
C ALA A 202 10.80 -6.24 9.87
N ILE A 203 9.80 -6.40 9.00
CA ILE A 203 8.50 -5.71 9.14
C ILE A 203 7.55 -6.46 10.09
N ALA A 204 7.52 -7.79 10.08
CA ALA A 204 6.57 -8.57 10.87
C ALA A 204 6.59 -8.26 12.39
N PRO A 205 7.77 -8.07 13.05
CA PRO A 205 7.84 -7.73 14.46
C PRO A 205 7.29 -6.34 14.83
N LEU A 206 7.14 -5.42 13.86
CA LEU A 206 6.60 -4.09 14.09
C LEU A 206 5.10 -4.11 14.47
N LYS A 207 4.42 -5.25 14.28
CA LYS A 207 2.99 -5.43 14.60
C LYS A 207 2.11 -4.33 14.01
N LEU A 208 2.38 -3.98 12.76
CA LEU A 208 1.55 -3.02 12.03
C LEU A 208 0.12 -3.56 11.89
N GLU A 209 -0.86 -2.65 11.93
CA GLU A 209 -2.27 -3.03 11.77
C GLU A 209 -2.52 -3.77 10.46
N ALA A 210 -1.86 -3.33 9.37
CA ALA A 210 -2.04 -3.99 8.09
C ALA A 210 -0.80 -3.97 7.18
N LEU A 211 -0.86 -4.85 6.18
CA LEU A 211 0.20 -5.03 5.19
C LEU A 211 -0.39 -5.17 3.78
N LYS A 212 0.30 -4.59 2.81
CA LYS A 212 0.13 -4.85 1.38
C LYS A 212 1.41 -5.47 0.84
N ILE A 213 1.28 -6.61 0.18
CA ILE A 213 2.35 -7.21 -0.61
C ILE A 213 1.87 -7.24 -2.05
N HIS A 214 2.70 -6.89 -2.98
CA HIS A 214 2.42 -7.10 -4.39
C HIS A 214 3.70 -7.26 -5.20
N GLN A 215 3.55 -7.88 -6.35
CA GLN A 215 4.65 -8.01 -7.32
C GLN A 215 5.02 -6.66 -7.92
N LEU A 216 6.26 -6.53 -8.36
CA LEU A 216 6.65 -5.45 -9.25
C LEU A 216 5.82 -5.51 -10.54
N CYS A 217 5.20 -4.40 -10.91
CA CYS A 217 4.55 -4.22 -12.19
C CYS A 217 5.32 -3.19 -13.03
N ILE A 218 5.48 -3.48 -14.30
CA ILE A 218 6.09 -2.55 -15.26
C ILE A 218 4.97 -1.74 -15.91
N TYR A 219 4.96 -0.44 -15.60
CA TYR A 219 4.00 0.50 -16.17
C TYR A 219 4.58 1.20 -17.39
N LYS A 220 3.74 1.46 -18.39
CA LYS A 220 4.09 2.26 -19.56
C LYS A 220 4.57 3.67 -19.14
N GLY A 221 5.56 4.18 -19.83
CA GLY A 221 6.11 5.52 -19.60
C GLY A 221 7.04 5.61 -18.38
N THR A 222 7.31 4.52 -17.66
CA THR A 222 8.22 4.51 -16.52
C THR A 222 9.67 4.20 -16.94
N PRO A 223 10.68 4.65 -16.19
CA PRO A 223 12.07 4.23 -16.44
C PRO A 223 12.26 2.71 -16.46
N MET A 224 11.51 1.96 -15.66
CA MET A 224 11.56 0.49 -15.62
C MET A 224 11.06 -0.17 -16.91
N GLU A 225 10.20 0.50 -17.70
CA GLU A 225 9.79 -0.02 -19.01
C GLU A 225 11.00 -0.21 -19.94
N ALA A 226 11.88 0.80 -20.01
CA ALA A 226 13.06 0.73 -20.87
C ALA A 226 14.03 -0.38 -20.43
N ASP A 227 14.20 -0.59 -19.13
CA ASP A 227 15.04 -1.66 -18.60
C ASP A 227 14.45 -3.05 -18.85
N TYR A 228 13.13 -3.18 -18.69
CA TYR A 228 12.43 -4.43 -18.98
C TYR A 228 12.49 -4.79 -20.47
N LEU A 229 12.16 -3.86 -21.35
CA LEU A 229 12.20 -4.10 -22.81
C LEU A 229 13.62 -4.41 -23.32
N ALA A 230 14.64 -3.90 -22.64
CA ALA A 230 16.04 -4.22 -22.94
C ALA A 230 16.52 -5.53 -22.31
N GLY A 231 15.66 -6.27 -21.61
CA GLY A 231 16.00 -7.54 -20.96
C GLY A 231 16.91 -7.40 -19.72
N ARG A 232 17.06 -6.20 -19.17
CA ARG A 232 17.90 -5.94 -17.98
C ARG A 232 17.17 -6.15 -16.65
N LEU A 233 15.84 -6.20 -16.67
CA LEU A 233 14.99 -6.34 -15.49
C LEU A 233 14.20 -7.64 -15.56
N PRO A 234 14.69 -8.73 -14.95
CA PRO A 234 13.92 -9.96 -14.83
C PRO A 234 12.76 -9.75 -13.83
N LEU A 235 11.61 -10.33 -14.14
CA LEU A 235 10.45 -10.33 -13.25
C LEU A 235 10.26 -11.70 -12.61
N LEU A 236 9.55 -11.72 -11.47
CA LEU A 236 9.16 -12.97 -10.83
C LEU A 236 8.17 -13.75 -11.71
N GLU A 237 8.41 -15.04 -11.82
CA GLU A 237 7.45 -15.98 -12.40
C GLU A 237 6.26 -16.17 -11.43
N GLU A 238 5.10 -16.50 -11.97
CA GLU A 238 3.85 -16.64 -11.21
C GLU A 238 3.99 -17.58 -10.02
N ASP A 239 4.48 -18.81 -10.25
CA ASP A 239 4.60 -19.83 -9.20
C ASP A 239 5.68 -19.46 -8.15
N GLN A 240 6.71 -18.72 -8.56
CA GLN A 240 7.70 -18.16 -7.66
C GLN A 240 7.05 -17.12 -6.74
N TYR A 241 6.26 -16.20 -7.31
CA TYR A 241 5.53 -15.19 -6.54
C TYR A 241 4.56 -15.82 -5.54
N VAL A 242 3.78 -16.82 -5.97
CA VAL A 242 2.83 -17.55 -5.11
C VAL A 242 3.54 -18.16 -3.90
N ARG A 243 4.69 -18.84 -4.11
CA ARG A 243 5.47 -19.43 -3.02
C ARG A 243 5.99 -18.37 -2.05
N LEU A 244 6.57 -17.27 -2.56
CA LEU A 244 7.09 -16.17 -1.74
C LEU A 244 6.00 -15.49 -0.90
N VAL A 245 4.80 -15.30 -1.46
CA VAL A 245 3.68 -14.72 -0.70
C VAL A 245 3.20 -15.68 0.38
N ALA A 246 3.16 -17.00 0.11
CA ALA A 246 2.83 -17.99 1.14
C ALA A 246 3.87 -17.98 2.27
N ASP A 247 5.19 -17.96 1.93
CA ASP A 247 6.28 -17.85 2.90
C ASP A 247 6.15 -16.58 3.76
N ALA A 248 5.81 -15.45 3.14
CA ALA A 248 5.59 -14.19 3.82
C ALA A 248 4.39 -14.26 4.78
N LEU A 249 3.26 -14.80 4.34
CA LEU A 249 2.06 -14.96 5.16
C LEU A 249 2.32 -15.81 6.39
N GLU A 250 3.08 -16.89 6.26
CA GLU A 250 3.45 -17.74 7.40
C GLU A 250 4.23 -16.98 8.48
N LEU A 251 5.02 -15.96 8.12
CA LEU A 251 5.82 -15.13 9.02
C LEU A 251 5.09 -13.89 9.56
N ILE A 252 4.00 -13.46 8.94
CA ILE A 252 3.24 -12.26 9.35
C ILE A 252 2.27 -12.65 10.49
N PRO A 253 2.22 -11.88 11.61
CA PRO A 253 1.30 -12.15 12.71
C PRO A 253 -0.16 -12.36 12.26
N GLU A 254 -0.90 -13.27 12.91
CA GLU A 254 -2.30 -13.56 12.58
C GLU A 254 -3.22 -12.33 12.71
N GLU A 255 -2.90 -11.42 13.61
CA GLU A 255 -3.62 -10.17 13.86
C GLU A 255 -3.41 -9.12 12.77
N THR A 256 -2.31 -9.19 11.99
CA THR A 256 -2.04 -8.25 10.92
C THR A 256 -3.03 -8.43 9.77
N VAL A 257 -3.67 -7.36 9.36
CA VAL A 257 -4.65 -7.36 8.27
C VAL A 257 -3.97 -7.36 6.92
N ILE A 258 -4.34 -8.29 6.06
CA ILE A 258 -3.83 -8.33 4.68
C ILE A 258 -4.75 -7.51 3.78
N MET A 259 -4.25 -6.35 3.33
CA MET A 259 -5.02 -5.43 2.50
C MET A 259 -4.93 -5.77 1.01
N ARG A 260 -3.83 -6.39 0.58
CA ARG A 260 -3.56 -6.73 -0.82
C ARG A 260 -2.45 -7.77 -0.91
N LEU A 261 -2.61 -8.74 -1.83
CA LEU A 261 -1.56 -9.70 -2.19
C LEU A 261 -1.24 -9.71 -3.69
N VAL A 262 -1.94 -8.93 -4.52
CA VAL A 262 -1.68 -8.80 -5.96
C VAL A 262 -1.90 -7.35 -6.36
N ALA A 263 -0.97 -6.74 -7.09
CA ALA A 263 -1.18 -5.42 -7.69
C ALA A 263 -2.27 -5.49 -8.77
N GLU A 264 -3.03 -4.42 -8.90
CA GLU A 264 -4.09 -4.27 -9.89
C GLU A 264 -3.81 -3.07 -10.79
N GLY A 265 -4.11 -3.22 -12.07
CA GLY A 265 -4.05 -2.16 -13.06
C GLY A 265 -4.70 -2.60 -14.36
N SER A 266 -4.79 -1.71 -15.32
CA SER A 266 -5.35 -2.03 -16.64
C SER A 266 -4.29 -2.60 -17.58
N ARG A 267 -4.72 -3.42 -18.56
CA ARG A 267 -3.85 -3.88 -19.65
C ARG A 267 -3.32 -2.74 -20.53
N ASP A 268 -3.96 -1.60 -20.49
CA ASP A 268 -3.49 -0.42 -21.23
C ASP A 268 -2.31 0.26 -20.54
N GLU A 269 -2.10 0.03 -19.25
CA GLU A 269 -1.13 0.70 -18.40
C GLU A 269 0.04 -0.22 -18.00
N ILE A 270 -0.25 -1.48 -17.66
CA ILE A 270 0.76 -2.47 -17.24
C ILE A 270 1.21 -3.28 -18.45
N ILE A 271 2.54 -3.39 -18.61
CA ILE A 271 3.18 -4.17 -19.67
C ILE A 271 3.46 -5.59 -19.17
N ALA A 272 3.91 -5.72 -17.92
CA ALA A 272 4.32 -6.99 -17.33
C ALA A 272 4.26 -6.94 -15.78
N PRO A 273 4.19 -8.08 -15.12
CA PRO A 273 4.05 -9.44 -15.67
C PRO A 273 2.61 -9.69 -16.15
N GLU A 274 2.43 -10.51 -17.19
CA GLU A 274 1.09 -10.75 -17.77
C GLU A 274 0.14 -11.46 -16.77
N TRP A 275 0.67 -12.33 -15.92
CA TRP A 275 -0.11 -13.08 -14.95
C TRP A 275 -0.80 -12.19 -13.89
N CYS A 276 -0.35 -10.94 -13.67
CA CYS A 276 -0.95 -10.02 -12.69
C CYS A 276 -2.40 -9.64 -13.01
N PHE A 277 -2.84 -9.80 -14.27
CA PHE A 277 -4.23 -9.56 -14.67
C PHE A 277 -5.21 -10.65 -14.23
N GLU A 278 -4.70 -11.78 -13.78
CA GLU A 278 -5.47 -12.94 -13.32
C GLU A 278 -5.56 -12.99 -11.78
N LYS A 279 -5.84 -11.83 -11.16
CA LYS A 279 -5.79 -11.67 -9.70
C LYS A 279 -6.50 -12.79 -8.93
N ASP A 280 -7.73 -13.11 -9.30
CA ASP A 280 -8.53 -14.11 -8.58
C ASP A 280 -7.87 -15.50 -8.66
N ARG A 281 -7.26 -15.84 -9.81
CA ARG A 281 -6.50 -17.07 -9.98
C ARG A 281 -5.24 -17.10 -9.10
N ILE A 282 -4.50 -15.99 -9.04
CA ILE A 282 -3.30 -15.88 -8.19
C ILE A 282 -3.68 -16.01 -6.70
N MET A 283 -4.75 -15.35 -6.27
CA MET A 283 -5.25 -15.47 -4.90
C MET A 283 -5.62 -16.91 -4.56
N GLN A 284 -6.31 -17.63 -5.46
CA GLN A 284 -6.63 -19.04 -5.28
C GLN A 284 -5.37 -19.93 -5.21
N LYS A 285 -4.34 -19.64 -6.03
CA LYS A 285 -3.08 -20.37 -5.97
C LYS A 285 -2.34 -20.15 -4.64
N ILE A 286 -2.34 -18.94 -4.10
CA ILE A 286 -1.75 -18.63 -2.79
C ILE A 286 -2.48 -19.42 -1.69
N GLU A 287 -3.81 -19.43 -1.69
CA GLU A 287 -4.61 -20.20 -0.74
C GLU A 287 -4.36 -21.71 -0.88
N ALA A 288 -4.32 -22.23 -2.11
CA ALA A 288 -4.02 -23.64 -2.38
C ALA A 288 -2.59 -24.03 -1.93
N GLU A 289 -1.62 -23.12 -2.06
CA GLU A 289 -0.26 -23.37 -1.59
C GLU A 289 -0.20 -23.45 -0.06
N LEU A 290 -0.89 -22.56 0.66
CA LEU A 290 -1.02 -22.63 2.12
C LEU A 290 -1.74 -23.92 2.57
N GLU A 291 -2.80 -24.31 1.86
CA GLU A 291 -3.50 -25.57 2.10
C GLU A 291 -2.60 -26.78 1.90
N ARG A 292 -1.87 -26.84 0.79
CA ARG A 292 -0.90 -27.91 0.49
C ARG A 292 0.16 -28.04 1.57
N ARG A 293 0.58 -26.90 2.17
CA ARG A 293 1.56 -26.89 3.28
C ARG A 293 0.91 -27.25 4.63
N GLY A 294 -0.41 -27.20 4.75
CA GLY A 294 -1.11 -27.30 6.04
C GLY A 294 -0.87 -26.11 6.97
N THR A 295 -0.64 -24.91 6.37
CA THR A 295 -0.28 -23.69 7.09
C THR A 295 -1.27 -22.56 6.83
N LYS A 296 -1.14 -21.47 7.57
CA LYS A 296 -1.90 -20.23 7.44
C LYS A 296 -1.03 -19.04 7.86
N GLN A 297 -1.57 -17.84 7.76
CA GLN A 297 -0.91 -16.65 8.30
C GLN A 297 -0.49 -16.87 9.76
N GLY A 298 0.74 -16.48 10.08
CA GLY A 298 1.32 -16.57 11.42
C GLY A 298 1.84 -17.94 11.83
N SER A 299 1.67 -18.99 11.02
CA SER A 299 2.10 -20.37 11.37
C SER A 299 3.58 -20.48 11.77
N ARG A 300 4.43 -19.56 11.29
CA ARG A 300 5.87 -19.53 11.54
C ARG A 300 6.33 -18.24 12.20
N TYR A 301 5.41 -17.37 12.64
CA TYR A 301 5.76 -16.09 13.26
C TYR A 301 6.63 -16.27 14.52
N ALA A 302 6.38 -17.29 15.32
CA ALA A 302 7.17 -17.60 16.51
C ALA A 302 8.67 -17.84 16.21
N GLU A 303 9.05 -18.25 14.99
CA GLU A 303 10.44 -18.42 14.59
C GLU A 303 11.24 -17.11 14.61
N LEU A 304 10.55 -15.96 14.48
CA LEU A 304 11.18 -14.64 14.52
C LEU A 304 11.59 -14.23 15.94
N ALA A 305 10.84 -14.65 16.96
CA ALA A 305 11.11 -14.34 18.36
C ALA A 305 12.36 -15.09 18.90
N VAL A 306 12.78 -16.16 18.26
CA VAL A 306 13.95 -16.98 18.67
C VAL A 306 15.27 -16.40 18.15
N LYS A 307 15.23 -15.48 17.17
CA LYS A 307 16.41 -14.91 16.48
C LYS A 307 16.67 -13.43 16.84
N ALA A 308 15.82 -12.79 17.63
CA ALA A 308 15.94 -11.44 18.15
C ALA A 308 16.52 -11.49 19.58
#